data_e641be73e6c6e8907e6b2f665a2e948c
#
_entry.id   e641be73e6c6e8907e6b2f665a2e948c
#
_cell.length_a   1.000
_cell.length_b   1.000
_cell.length_c   1.000
_cell.angle_alpha   90.00
_cell.angle_beta   90.00
_cell.angle_gamma   90.00
#
_symmetry.space_group_name_H-M   'P 1'
#
loop_
_entity.id
_entity.type
_entity.pdbx_description
1 polymer ?
#
loop_
_entity_poly.entity_id
_entity_poly.type
_entity_poly.pdbx_seq_one_letter_code
_entity_poly.pdbx_strand_id
1 'polypeptide(L)'
;MNRRSMLRMAGSAVALGAGVPLLNACGFGGGETDGDSEANEVTGDFDWKKHDGTTVRLLMNRHPFTDALRAHMDEFQDLTGITLEIDEFPESNYFDKVTLELQSQQGNYDAFMIGAYMVWQYGPPGYLEDLNPWIQNSSATHAEFEPDDFFPNLLAAGQWDFTPGSELGGSDQQWMLPWGFESNCIAYRTDVFDALGVSPAETFDELIDLAQTITERAPDEGFDDMYGIAVRGSREWATIHPGFMTMYTRLGLQDFEVDGETLIPRMNTPEAVEFTEKWADMVRESGPDGWTSYTWYDASSDLGDGRAAMLFDASNASYFQNQDTAAAGKLAWHPGPTGPDGSLATNLWIWSLAMNSASENKQAAWWFIQWATSKEHLQWAAENEQHIDTVRQSVAESPEYVDTLAENEQYLETFEAVVEESQIQFTPQAEFFDATTSWAAALQEIYGGADAQETLDGLADELDERVN
;
A
#
# COMPACT_ATOMS: atom_id res chain seq x y z
N MET A 1 7.36 27.95 51.44
CA MET A 1 6.95 29.36 51.60
C MET A 1 6.08 29.69 50.41
N ASN A 2 4.73 29.53 50.46
CA ASN A 2 3.65 30.45 50.83
C ASN A 2 3.74 31.80 50.10
N ARG A 3 2.76 32.20 49.25
CA ARG A 3 1.36 32.63 49.39
C ARG A 3 0.86 33.15 48.02
N ARG A 4 -0.22 32.75 47.45
CA ARG A 4 -1.63 33.17 47.56
C ARG A 4 -1.88 34.72 47.64
N SER A 5 -2.67 35.21 46.68
CA SER A 5 -3.93 35.96 46.81
C SER A 5 -4.30 36.56 45.45
N MET A 6 -5.42 36.26 44.85
CA MET A 6 -6.79 36.81 44.96
C MET A 6 -6.89 38.34 44.83
N LEU A 7 -7.59 38.77 43.76
CA LEU A 7 -8.57 39.87 43.88
C LEU A 7 -9.64 39.76 42.78
N ARG A 8 -10.90 39.77 43.22
CA ARG A 8 -12.14 39.91 42.47
C ARG A 8 -12.52 41.40 42.41
N MET A 9 -13.29 41.81 41.40
CA MET A 9 -14.44 42.72 41.46
C MET A 9 -14.90 42.96 40.02
N ALA A 10 -16.10 42.53 39.60
CA ALA A 10 -17.42 43.18 39.74
C ALA A 10 -17.50 44.46 38.89
N GLY A 11 -18.20 44.53 37.84
CA GLY A 11 -19.58 44.40 37.52
C GLY A 11 -20.07 45.66 36.81
N SER A 12 -20.77 45.58 35.72
CA SER A 12 -21.97 46.35 35.44
C SER A 12 -22.54 46.03 34.07
N ALA A 13 -23.79 45.63 34.05
CA ALA A 13 -24.62 45.35 32.88
C ALA A 13 -25.13 46.65 32.27
N VAL A 14 -25.20 46.66 30.93
CA VAL A 14 -26.24 47.44 30.19
C VAL A 14 -26.75 46.54 29.07
N ALA A 15 -28.03 46.22 29.12
CA ALA A 15 -28.80 45.58 28.08
C ALA A 15 -29.37 46.61 27.10
N LEU A 16 -29.44 46.22 25.81
CA LEU A 16 -30.44 46.62 24.81
C LEU A 16 -29.92 46.05 23.46
N GLY A 17 -30.53 45.03 22.91
CA GLY A 17 -31.69 45.06 22.08
C GLY A 17 -31.44 44.41 20.75
N ALA A 18 -32.03 43.20 20.53
CA ALA A 18 -32.55 42.67 19.27
C ALA A 18 -31.62 42.33 18.11
N GLY A 19 -31.62 41.05 17.78
CA GLY A 19 -31.16 40.53 16.50
C GLY A 19 -30.54 39.12 16.63
N VAL A 20 -31.38 38.10 16.78
CA VAL A 20 -30.96 36.69 16.66
C VAL A 20 -30.95 36.34 15.18
N PRO A 21 -29.83 35.97 14.58
CA PRO A 21 -29.86 35.06 13.44
C PRO A 21 -29.76 33.65 13.98
N LEU A 22 -30.73 32.86 13.61
CA LEU A 22 -30.78 31.43 13.74
C LEU A 22 -29.45 30.81 13.21
N LEU A 23 -28.71 30.19 14.11
CA LEU A 23 -27.71 29.22 13.73
C LEU A 23 -28.45 28.01 13.13
N ASN A 24 -28.49 27.95 11.82
CA ASN A 24 -28.78 26.71 11.13
C ASN A 24 -27.64 25.72 11.50
N ALA A 25 -28.02 24.67 12.16
CA ALA A 25 -27.21 23.48 12.24
C ALA A 25 -26.90 23.05 10.80
N CYS A 26 -25.62 23.04 10.45
CA CYS A 26 -25.15 22.39 9.23
C CYS A 26 -25.39 20.90 9.40
N GLY A 27 -26.45 20.40 8.78
CA GLY A 27 -26.59 18.98 8.48
C GLY A 27 -25.45 18.59 7.54
N PHE A 28 -24.80 17.50 7.83
CA PHE A 28 -24.00 16.76 6.86
C PHE A 28 -24.97 16.30 5.77
N GLY A 29 -25.06 17.05 4.70
CA GLY A 29 -25.70 16.67 3.47
C GLY A 29 -24.61 16.39 2.48
N GLY A 30 -24.60 15.19 1.90
CA GLY A 30 -23.78 14.87 0.74
C GLY A 30 -23.98 15.96 -0.31
N GLY A 31 -22.95 16.76 -0.54
CA GLY A 31 -22.94 17.77 -1.58
C GLY A 31 -22.52 17.09 -2.86
N GLU A 32 -23.40 17.12 -3.87
CA GLU A 32 -22.96 17.09 -5.25
C GLU A 32 -21.94 18.23 -5.40
N THR A 33 -20.68 17.89 -5.50
CA THR A 33 -19.61 18.84 -5.84
C THR A 33 -19.60 19.03 -7.36
N ASP A 34 -20.59 19.74 -7.89
CA ASP A 34 -20.39 20.61 -9.05
C ASP A 34 -19.53 21.82 -8.61
N GLY A 35 -18.39 21.54 -7.96
CA GLY A 35 -17.39 22.52 -7.61
C GLY A 35 -16.50 22.77 -8.82
N ASP A 36 -16.22 24.03 -9.13
CA ASP A 36 -15.28 24.47 -10.14
C ASP A 36 -13.88 23.83 -9.86
N SER A 37 -13.64 22.62 -10.38
CA SER A 37 -12.31 22.03 -10.35
C SER A 37 -11.38 22.89 -11.21
N GLU A 38 -10.17 23.20 -10.71
CA GLU A 38 -9.15 23.91 -11.49
C GLU A 38 -8.82 23.21 -12.82
N ALA A 39 -9.12 21.92 -12.93
CA ALA A 39 -9.06 21.18 -14.19
C ALA A 39 -9.90 21.84 -15.28
N ASN A 40 -11.09 22.37 -14.95
CA ASN A 40 -12.00 23.02 -15.89
C ASN A 40 -11.49 24.38 -16.38
N GLU A 41 -10.54 24.99 -15.70
CA GLU A 41 -9.89 26.22 -16.12
C GLU A 41 -8.86 25.99 -17.25
N VAL A 42 -8.38 24.76 -17.41
CA VAL A 42 -7.46 24.38 -18.48
C VAL A 42 -8.22 24.29 -19.79
N THR A 43 -7.89 25.18 -20.74
CA THR A 43 -8.56 25.26 -22.04
C THR A 43 -7.57 25.37 -23.20
N GLY A 44 -8.02 25.10 -24.40
CA GLY A 44 -7.22 25.09 -25.63
C GLY A 44 -6.63 23.73 -25.95
N ASP A 45 -5.70 23.67 -26.87
CA ASP A 45 -5.01 22.42 -27.21
C ASP A 45 -4.01 22.07 -26.10
N PHE A 46 -3.81 20.78 -25.85
CA PHE A 46 -2.78 20.30 -24.92
C PHE A 46 -1.39 20.71 -25.41
N ASP A 47 -0.56 21.20 -24.48
CA ASP A 47 0.83 21.59 -24.76
C ASP A 47 1.71 21.26 -23.55
N TRP A 48 2.70 20.40 -23.72
CA TRP A 48 3.66 20.07 -22.67
C TRP A 48 4.39 21.29 -22.11
N LYS A 49 4.63 22.34 -22.90
CA LYS A 49 5.30 23.58 -22.49
C LYS A 49 4.38 24.63 -21.83
N LYS A 50 3.11 24.31 -21.62
CA LYS A 50 2.12 25.26 -21.09
C LYS A 50 2.52 25.87 -19.74
N HIS A 51 3.24 25.11 -18.92
CA HIS A 51 3.67 25.52 -17.58
C HIS A 51 5.20 25.68 -17.46
N ASP A 52 5.88 26.01 -18.57
CA ASP A 52 7.32 26.26 -18.62
C ASP A 52 7.75 27.31 -17.58
N GLY A 53 8.79 27.01 -16.82
CA GLY A 53 9.33 27.84 -15.73
C GLY A 53 8.65 27.67 -14.37
N THR A 54 7.63 26.81 -14.25
CA THR A 54 7.02 26.47 -12.96
C THR A 54 7.89 25.45 -12.22
N THR A 55 7.86 25.50 -10.87
CA THR A 55 8.47 24.47 -10.03
C THR A 55 7.37 23.62 -9.38
N VAL A 56 7.45 22.31 -9.50
CA VAL A 56 6.60 21.32 -8.83
C VAL A 56 7.41 20.67 -7.71
N ARG A 57 6.87 20.69 -6.50
CA ARG A 57 7.49 20.11 -5.30
C ARG A 57 6.86 18.79 -4.96
N LEU A 58 7.71 17.77 -4.85
CA LEU A 58 7.32 16.40 -4.61
C LEU A 58 7.79 15.94 -3.24
N LEU A 59 6.88 15.29 -2.50
CA LEU A 59 7.20 14.60 -1.27
C LEU A 59 7.19 13.09 -1.53
N MET A 60 8.35 12.45 -1.44
CA MET A 60 8.53 11.07 -1.90
C MET A 60 9.09 10.18 -0.78
N ASN A 61 8.67 8.91 -0.79
CA ASN A 61 9.30 7.87 0.01
C ASN A 61 10.67 7.51 -0.58
N ARG A 62 11.63 7.16 0.27
CA ARG A 62 12.87 6.50 -0.18
C ARG A 62 12.55 5.11 -0.68
N HIS A 63 12.48 4.96 -1.99
CA HIS A 63 12.01 3.76 -2.67
C HIS A 63 12.68 3.66 -4.04
N PRO A 64 12.94 2.44 -4.57
CA PRO A 64 13.47 2.29 -5.93
C PRO A 64 12.67 3.00 -7.02
N PHE A 65 11.34 3.12 -6.85
CA PHE A 65 10.51 3.90 -7.79
C PHE A 65 10.88 5.40 -7.78
N THR A 66 11.23 5.94 -6.61
CA THR A 66 11.75 7.31 -6.50
C THR A 66 13.14 7.45 -7.12
N ASP A 67 13.98 6.42 -7.03
CA ASP A 67 15.29 6.41 -7.69
C ASP A 67 15.12 6.37 -9.21
N ALA A 68 14.21 5.56 -9.73
CA ALA A 68 13.85 5.51 -11.16
C ALA A 68 13.32 6.88 -11.65
N LEU A 69 12.44 7.53 -10.87
CA LEU A 69 11.98 8.88 -11.18
C LEU A 69 13.15 9.87 -11.28
N ARG A 70 14.08 9.84 -10.32
CA ARG A 70 15.26 10.73 -10.32
C ARG A 70 16.15 10.49 -11.53
N ALA A 71 16.32 9.24 -11.94
CA ALA A 71 17.14 8.88 -13.08
C ALA A 71 16.57 9.36 -14.43
N HIS A 72 15.24 9.55 -14.48
CA HIS A 72 14.52 9.94 -15.72
C HIS A 72 13.94 11.37 -15.70
N MET A 73 14.01 12.10 -14.58
CA MET A 73 13.35 13.40 -14.41
C MET A 73 13.84 14.47 -15.39
N ASP A 74 15.07 14.37 -15.91
CA ASP A 74 15.61 15.33 -16.87
C ASP A 74 14.82 15.32 -18.19
N GLU A 75 14.30 14.14 -18.61
CA GLU A 75 13.41 14.05 -19.78
C GLU A 75 12.14 14.88 -19.58
N PHE A 76 11.48 14.73 -18.42
CA PHE A 76 10.30 15.52 -18.08
C PHE A 76 10.60 17.02 -18.09
N GLN A 77 11.71 17.43 -17.48
CA GLN A 77 12.10 18.84 -17.40
C GLN A 77 12.42 19.42 -18.79
N ASP A 78 13.07 18.64 -19.65
CA ASP A 78 13.35 19.04 -21.03
C ASP A 78 12.07 19.12 -21.88
N LEU A 79 11.15 18.17 -21.68
CA LEU A 79 9.85 18.10 -22.35
C LEU A 79 8.96 19.29 -21.98
N THR A 80 8.88 19.63 -20.69
CA THR A 80 7.87 20.56 -20.16
C THR A 80 8.41 21.94 -19.82
N GLY A 81 9.68 22.06 -19.46
CA GLY A 81 10.25 23.25 -18.82
C GLY A 81 9.88 23.42 -17.36
N ILE A 82 9.12 22.47 -16.77
CA ILE A 82 8.81 22.43 -15.35
C ILE A 82 10.01 21.87 -14.59
N THR A 83 10.39 22.52 -13.49
CA THR A 83 11.45 22.03 -12.60
C THR A 83 10.84 21.14 -11.52
N LEU A 84 11.41 19.96 -11.27
CA LEU A 84 11.02 19.08 -10.15
C LEU A 84 11.96 19.29 -8.96
N GLU A 85 11.40 19.58 -7.79
CA GLU A 85 12.08 19.57 -6.50
C GLU A 85 11.56 18.37 -5.68
N ILE A 86 12.43 17.42 -5.36
CA ILE A 86 12.07 16.17 -4.68
C ILE A 86 12.66 16.16 -3.28
N ASP A 87 11.80 16.19 -2.25
CA ASP A 87 12.15 15.90 -0.87
C ASP A 87 11.81 14.43 -0.57
N GLU A 88 12.81 13.69 -0.11
CA GLU A 88 12.74 12.25 0.10
C GLU A 88 12.95 11.90 1.57
N PHE A 89 12.11 11.03 2.10
CA PHE A 89 12.18 10.57 3.49
C PHE A 89 12.18 9.03 3.56
N PRO A 90 12.90 8.44 4.56
CA PRO A 90 12.76 7.02 4.85
C PRO A 90 11.32 6.66 5.22
N GLU A 91 10.87 5.47 4.86
CA GLU A 91 9.50 4.99 5.10
C GLU A 91 9.08 5.12 6.57
N SER A 92 9.99 4.83 7.51
CA SER A 92 9.75 4.91 8.95
C SER A 92 9.23 6.26 9.46
N ASN A 93 9.36 7.33 8.69
CA ASN A 93 8.84 8.67 9.02
C ASN A 93 8.19 9.39 7.83
N TYR A 94 8.11 8.73 6.68
CA TYR A 94 7.52 9.30 5.47
C TYR A 94 6.03 9.60 5.64
N PHE A 95 5.25 8.62 6.08
CA PHE A 95 3.80 8.77 6.22
C PHE A 95 3.41 9.80 7.29
N ASP A 96 4.17 9.89 8.39
CA ASP A 96 3.99 10.94 9.38
C ASP A 96 4.23 12.33 8.76
N LYS A 97 5.25 12.45 7.91
CA LYS A 97 5.56 13.69 7.21
C LYS A 97 4.46 14.09 6.24
N VAL A 98 3.92 13.14 5.45
CA VAL A 98 2.78 13.38 4.55
C VAL A 98 1.56 13.83 5.35
N THR A 99 1.23 13.11 6.42
CA THR A 99 0.08 13.44 7.29
C THR A 99 0.18 14.86 7.85
N LEU A 100 1.34 15.25 8.40
CA LEU A 100 1.57 16.59 8.93
C LEU A 100 1.45 17.67 7.86
N GLU A 101 1.98 17.41 6.66
CA GLU A 101 1.91 18.34 5.54
C GLU A 101 0.46 18.57 5.10
N LEU A 102 -0.29 17.49 4.89
CA LEU A 102 -1.69 17.57 4.48
C LEU A 102 -2.59 18.25 5.53
N GLN A 103 -2.39 17.91 6.82
CA GLN A 103 -3.10 18.58 7.93
C GLN A 103 -2.78 20.07 8.03
N SER A 104 -1.59 20.49 7.63
CA SER A 104 -1.19 21.90 7.67
C SER A 104 -1.94 22.77 6.66
N GLN A 105 -2.45 22.18 5.58
CA GLN A 105 -3.13 22.87 4.46
C GLN A 105 -2.29 24.02 3.89
N GLN A 106 -0.95 23.92 3.93
CA GLN A 106 -0.04 24.98 3.44
C GLN A 106 0.30 24.83 1.96
N GLY A 107 0.04 23.65 1.35
CA GLY A 107 0.40 23.38 -0.04
C GLY A 107 1.91 23.49 -0.33
N ASN A 108 2.76 23.10 0.65
CA ASN A 108 4.21 23.18 0.44
C ASN A 108 4.72 22.16 -0.57
N TYR A 109 3.98 21.07 -0.77
CA TYR A 109 4.20 20.05 -1.79
C TYR A 109 2.97 19.93 -2.66
N ASP A 110 3.19 19.78 -3.96
CA ASP A 110 2.14 19.76 -4.98
C ASP A 110 1.61 18.35 -5.23
N ALA A 111 2.51 17.36 -5.21
CA ALA A 111 2.17 15.95 -5.34
C ALA A 111 3.05 15.10 -4.41
N PHE A 112 2.60 13.88 -4.14
CA PHE A 112 3.28 12.98 -3.23
C PHE A 112 2.99 11.51 -3.55
N MET A 113 3.88 10.64 -3.09
CA MET A 113 3.73 9.19 -3.18
C MET A 113 2.77 8.70 -2.11
N ILE A 114 1.82 7.85 -2.45
CA ILE A 114 0.75 7.40 -1.55
C ILE A 114 0.42 5.93 -1.80
N GLY A 115 -0.06 5.24 -0.78
CA GLY A 115 -0.70 3.92 -0.92
C GLY A 115 -2.22 4.03 -0.79
N ALA A 116 -2.94 3.00 -1.24
CA ALA A 116 -4.41 3.03 -1.28
C ALA A 116 -5.05 3.23 0.10
N TYR A 117 -4.52 2.60 1.13
CA TYR A 117 -5.07 2.73 2.49
C TYR A 117 -5.01 4.17 3.03
N MET A 118 -4.06 4.99 2.53
CA MET A 118 -3.97 6.41 2.88
C MET A 118 -5.10 7.24 2.29
N VAL A 119 -5.71 6.80 1.18
CA VAL A 119 -6.93 7.43 0.63
C VAL A 119 -8.06 7.41 1.67
N TRP A 120 -8.16 6.34 2.44
CA TRP A 120 -9.19 6.20 3.48
C TRP A 120 -9.01 7.18 4.64
N GLN A 121 -7.75 7.56 4.91
CA GLN A 121 -7.41 8.53 5.94
C GLN A 121 -7.44 9.99 5.44
N TYR A 122 -6.96 10.23 4.20
CA TYR A 122 -6.76 11.58 3.68
C TYR A 122 -7.91 12.09 2.80
N GLY A 123 -8.71 11.20 2.24
CA GLY A 123 -9.84 11.54 1.39
C GLY A 123 -10.98 12.23 2.15
N PRO A 124 -11.53 11.63 3.24
CA PRO A 124 -12.67 12.22 3.96
C PRO A 124 -12.44 13.64 4.47
N PRO A 125 -11.26 14.05 4.99
CA PRO A 125 -11.02 15.44 5.36
C PRO A 125 -10.75 16.38 4.16
N GLY A 126 -10.74 15.86 2.92
CA GLY A 126 -10.57 16.67 1.69
C GLY A 126 -9.14 17.10 1.42
N TYR A 127 -8.14 16.28 1.82
CA TYR A 127 -6.72 16.58 1.58
C TYR A 127 -6.24 16.21 0.19
N LEU A 128 -6.99 15.36 -0.52
CA LEU A 128 -6.65 14.90 -1.86
C LEU A 128 -7.46 15.67 -2.92
N GLU A 129 -6.83 15.96 -4.03
CA GLU A 129 -7.50 16.47 -5.24
C GLU A 129 -8.12 15.30 -6.01
N ASP A 130 -9.35 15.44 -6.47
CA ASP A 130 -9.96 14.48 -7.40
C ASP A 130 -9.30 14.61 -8.77
N LEU A 131 -8.67 13.53 -9.24
CA LEU A 131 -7.95 13.50 -10.50
C LEU A 131 -8.87 13.26 -11.71
N ASN A 132 -10.10 12.79 -11.50
CA ASN A 132 -10.98 12.43 -12.60
C ASN A 132 -11.35 13.62 -13.51
N PRO A 133 -11.63 14.85 -13.00
CA PRO A 133 -11.82 16.02 -13.85
C PRO A 133 -10.59 16.35 -14.73
N TRP A 134 -9.37 16.08 -14.22
CA TRP A 134 -8.13 16.26 -14.97
C TRP A 134 -8.00 15.22 -16.08
N ILE A 135 -8.24 13.95 -15.77
CA ILE A 135 -8.20 12.83 -16.72
C ILE A 135 -9.17 13.08 -17.88
N GLN A 136 -10.38 13.56 -17.57
CA GLN A 136 -11.43 13.77 -18.57
C GLN A 136 -11.24 15.02 -19.43
N ASN A 137 -10.41 15.97 -19.01
CA ASN A 137 -10.19 17.20 -19.77
C ASN A 137 -9.09 17.03 -20.81
N SER A 138 -9.46 16.91 -22.08
CA SER A 138 -8.53 16.78 -23.20
C SER A 138 -7.60 17.99 -23.43
N SER A 139 -7.85 19.14 -22.76
CA SER A 139 -6.93 20.28 -22.73
C SER A 139 -5.86 20.16 -21.65
N ALA A 140 -6.10 19.34 -20.63
CA ALA A 140 -5.20 19.07 -19.52
C ALA A 140 -4.47 17.73 -19.66
N THR A 141 -5.05 16.77 -20.36
CA THR A 141 -4.51 15.41 -20.50
C THR A 141 -4.07 15.12 -21.91
N HIS A 142 -2.85 14.61 -22.05
CA HIS A 142 -2.27 14.21 -23.32
C HIS A 142 -3.07 13.06 -23.95
N ALA A 143 -3.25 13.07 -25.25
CA ALA A 143 -4.10 12.10 -25.95
C ALA A 143 -3.58 10.65 -25.85
N GLU A 144 -2.28 10.47 -25.63
CA GLU A 144 -1.62 9.17 -25.50
C GLU A 144 -1.52 8.73 -24.00
N PHE A 145 -2.17 9.45 -23.08
CA PHE A 145 -2.17 9.05 -21.66
C PHE A 145 -2.90 7.75 -21.43
N GLU A 146 -3.98 7.49 -22.18
CA GLU A 146 -4.72 6.22 -22.21
C GLU A 146 -5.05 5.67 -20.81
N PRO A 147 -6.00 6.27 -20.06
CA PRO A 147 -6.32 5.81 -18.69
C PRO A 147 -6.87 4.37 -18.66
N ASP A 148 -7.45 3.88 -19.76
CA ASP A 148 -7.95 2.51 -19.88
C ASP A 148 -6.82 1.46 -20.02
N ASP A 149 -5.57 1.89 -20.18
CA ASP A 149 -4.40 1.01 -20.23
C ASP A 149 -3.90 0.58 -18.84
N PHE A 150 -4.36 1.22 -17.77
CA PHE A 150 -4.09 0.70 -16.42
C PHE A 150 -4.80 -0.64 -16.22
N PHE A 151 -4.20 -1.52 -15.38
CA PHE A 151 -4.95 -2.67 -14.89
C PHE A 151 -6.17 -2.18 -14.08
N PRO A 152 -7.41 -2.62 -14.43
CA PRO A 152 -8.63 -2.07 -13.84
C PRO A 152 -8.70 -2.21 -12.31
N ASN A 153 -8.24 -3.34 -11.77
CA ASN A 153 -8.17 -3.62 -10.33
C ASN A 153 -7.19 -2.67 -9.61
N LEU A 154 -6.07 -2.32 -10.26
CA LEU A 154 -5.08 -1.39 -9.70
C LEU A 154 -5.61 0.05 -9.74
N LEU A 155 -6.27 0.45 -10.81
CA LEU A 155 -6.91 1.77 -10.92
C LEU A 155 -8.03 1.92 -9.89
N ALA A 156 -8.85 0.88 -9.71
CA ALA A 156 -9.95 0.85 -8.75
C ALA A 156 -9.50 1.10 -7.31
N ALA A 157 -8.26 0.72 -6.94
CA ALA A 157 -7.72 0.97 -5.61
C ALA A 157 -7.68 2.46 -5.21
N GLY A 158 -7.68 3.37 -6.18
CA GLY A 158 -7.76 4.82 -5.98
C GLY A 158 -9.18 5.41 -5.99
N GLN A 159 -10.21 4.58 -6.11
CA GLN A 159 -11.60 4.99 -6.27
C GLN A 159 -12.42 4.59 -5.04
N TRP A 160 -12.76 5.53 -4.20
CA TRP A 160 -13.57 5.30 -3.01
C TRP A 160 -14.48 6.51 -2.75
N ASP A 161 -15.72 6.26 -2.35
CA ASP A 161 -16.75 7.27 -2.09
C ASP A 161 -16.81 7.76 -0.63
N PHE A 162 -15.84 7.33 0.18
CA PHE A 162 -15.72 7.62 1.62
C PHE A 162 -16.77 6.95 2.50
N THR A 163 -17.58 6.05 1.95
CA THR A 163 -18.51 5.24 2.75
C THR A 163 -17.77 4.03 3.34
N PRO A 164 -17.74 3.84 4.67
CA PRO A 164 -17.10 2.67 5.27
C PRO A 164 -17.67 1.37 4.69
N GLY A 165 -16.77 0.47 4.27
CA GLY A 165 -17.15 -0.81 3.69
C GLY A 165 -17.64 -0.79 2.26
N SER A 166 -17.72 0.37 1.58
CA SER A 166 -18.07 0.41 0.16
C SER A 166 -16.98 -0.22 -0.70
N GLU A 167 -17.39 -0.83 -1.81
CA GLU A 167 -16.46 -1.44 -2.76
C GLU A 167 -15.61 -0.36 -3.45
N LEU A 168 -14.31 -0.66 -3.62
CA LEU A 168 -13.40 0.16 -4.41
C LEU A 168 -13.73 0.02 -5.91
N GLY A 169 -13.52 1.08 -6.68
CA GLY A 169 -13.85 1.09 -8.11
C GLY A 169 -15.30 1.47 -8.43
N GLY A 170 -16.15 1.63 -7.41
CA GLY A 170 -17.55 2.04 -7.55
C GLY A 170 -17.80 3.55 -7.56
N SER A 171 -16.76 4.36 -7.38
CA SER A 171 -16.82 5.82 -7.29
C SER A 171 -16.41 6.48 -8.61
N ASP A 172 -17.02 7.63 -8.90
CA ASP A 172 -16.60 8.47 -10.03
C ASP A 172 -15.33 9.30 -9.71
N GLN A 173 -14.88 9.35 -8.45
CA GLN A 173 -13.67 10.06 -8.05
C GLN A 173 -12.43 9.17 -8.19
N GLN A 174 -11.31 9.78 -8.59
CA GLN A 174 -9.99 9.15 -8.66
C GLN A 174 -9.01 9.92 -7.77
N TRP A 175 -8.68 9.40 -6.60
CA TRP A 175 -7.88 10.10 -5.59
C TRP A 175 -6.38 9.98 -5.79
N MET A 176 -5.95 8.98 -6.53
CA MET A 176 -4.55 8.71 -6.85
C MET A 176 -4.45 7.93 -8.15
N LEU A 177 -3.33 8.06 -8.87
CA LEU A 177 -3.04 7.20 -10.03
C LEU A 177 -2.00 6.14 -9.69
N PRO A 178 -2.22 4.87 -10.09
CA PRO A 178 -1.24 3.81 -9.94
C PRO A 178 0.10 4.19 -10.58
N TRP A 179 1.18 3.95 -9.83
CA TRP A 179 2.54 4.22 -10.30
C TRP A 179 3.41 2.95 -10.31
N GLY A 180 3.21 2.07 -9.34
CA GLY A 180 3.76 0.75 -9.23
C GLY A 180 3.04 -0.02 -8.13
N PHE A 181 3.15 -1.32 -8.10
CA PHE A 181 2.52 -2.12 -7.04
C PHE A 181 3.48 -3.19 -6.52
N GLU A 182 3.05 -3.96 -5.55
CA GLU A 182 3.81 -5.05 -4.97
C GLU A 182 2.95 -6.30 -4.97
N SER A 183 3.39 -7.30 -5.75
CA SER A 183 2.75 -8.62 -5.76
C SER A 183 3.14 -9.39 -4.50
N ASN A 184 2.16 -9.67 -3.62
CA ASN A 184 2.41 -10.51 -2.45
C ASN A 184 2.48 -11.98 -2.86
N CYS A 185 3.67 -12.54 -2.87
CA CYS A 185 3.96 -13.89 -3.34
C CYS A 185 5.03 -14.55 -2.46
N ILE A 186 5.41 -15.78 -2.78
CA ILE A 186 6.52 -16.46 -2.12
C ILE A 186 7.75 -16.38 -3.02
N ALA A 187 8.81 -15.72 -2.53
CA ALA A 187 10.15 -15.88 -3.06
C ALA A 187 10.88 -17.00 -2.30
N TYR A 188 11.61 -17.87 -3.00
CA TYR A 188 12.28 -19.01 -2.39
C TYR A 188 13.66 -19.30 -2.96
N ARG A 189 14.50 -19.95 -2.17
CA ARG A 189 15.87 -20.37 -2.50
C ARG A 189 15.87 -21.66 -3.32
N THR A 190 16.14 -21.58 -4.62
CA THR A 190 16.18 -22.72 -5.52
C THR A 190 17.24 -23.75 -5.12
N ASP A 191 18.41 -23.30 -4.66
CA ASP A 191 19.48 -24.17 -4.21
C ASP A 191 19.14 -25.00 -2.96
N VAL A 192 18.31 -24.43 -2.06
CA VAL A 192 17.81 -25.16 -0.87
C VAL A 192 16.74 -26.16 -1.27
N PHE A 193 15.81 -25.75 -2.12
CA PHE A 193 14.74 -26.63 -2.61
C PHE A 193 15.29 -27.83 -3.38
N ASP A 194 16.29 -27.60 -4.24
CA ASP A 194 16.97 -28.66 -4.99
C ASP A 194 17.72 -29.63 -4.05
N ALA A 195 18.47 -29.12 -3.07
CA ALA A 195 19.21 -29.93 -2.12
C ALA A 195 18.30 -30.84 -1.28
N LEU A 196 17.14 -30.30 -0.85
CA LEU A 196 16.17 -31.04 -0.05
C LEU A 196 15.22 -31.90 -0.89
N GLY A 197 15.13 -31.64 -2.20
CA GLY A 197 14.22 -32.33 -3.12
C GLY A 197 12.76 -32.00 -2.81
N VAL A 198 12.46 -30.72 -2.49
CA VAL A 198 11.12 -30.19 -2.19
C VAL A 198 10.65 -29.26 -3.30
N SER A 199 9.36 -28.96 -3.33
CA SER A 199 8.71 -28.06 -4.28
C SER A 199 7.84 -27.04 -3.54
N PRO A 200 7.49 -25.89 -4.17
CA PRO A 200 6.54 -24.95 -3.60
C PRO A 200 5.22 -25.61 -3.18
N ALA A 201 4.62 -25.09 -2.11
CA ALA A 201 3.39 -25.61 -1.52
C ALA A 201 2.16 -25.14 -2.31
N GLU A 202 1.19 -26.03 -2.51
CA GLU A 202 -0.08 -25.75 -3.19
C GLU A 202 -1.20 -25.35 -2.22
N THR A 203 -1.10 -25.75 -0.95
CA THR A 203 -2.07 -25.46 0.12
C THR A 203 -1.40 -24.86 1.34
N PHE A 204 -2.20 -24.21 2.21
CA PHE A 204 -1.65 -23.60 3.44
C PHE A 204 -1.04 -24.66 4.39
N ASP A 205 -1.72 -25.80 4.56
CA ASP A 205 -1.17 -26.88 5.40
C ASP A 205 0.16 -27.42 4.81
N GLU A 206 0.27 -27.55 3.49
CA GLU A 206 1.54 -27.93 2.85
C GLU A 206 2.62 -26.84 3.03
N LEU A 207 2.27 -25.55 3.08
CA LEU A 207 3.24 -24.49 3.36
C LEU A 207 3.81 -24.60 4.77
N ILE A 208 2.97 -24.93 5.75
CA ILE A 208 3.38 -25.18 7.14
C ILE A 208 4.35 -26.38 7.19
N ASP A 209 3.96 -27.50 6.60
CA ASP A 209 4.78 -28.72 6.55
C ASP A 209 6.11 -28.49 5.82
N LEU A 210 6.09 -27.71 4.73
CA LEU A 210 7.28 -27.34 3.96
C LEU A 210 8.24 -26.49 4.79
N ALA A 211 7.74 -25.44 5.45
CA ALA A 211 8.54 -24.56 6.29
C ALA A 211 9.21 -25.35 7.43
N GLN A 212 8.47 -26.26 8.09
CA GLN A 212 9.01 -27.11 9.11
C GLN A 212 10.05 -28.09 8.56
N THR A 213 9.77 -28.75 7.42
CA THR A 213 10.70 -29.68 6.75
C THR A 213 12.02 -29.01 6.42
N ILE A 214 11.96 -27.77 5.92
CA ILE A 214 13.19 -27.00 5.58
C ILE A 214 13.96 -26.68 6.86
N THR A 215 13.29 -26.15 7.89
CA THR A 215 13.94 -25.82 9.17
C THR A 215 14.68 -27.02 9.79
N GLU A 216 14.05 -28.20 9.73
CA GLU A 216 14.62 -29.43 10.31
C GLU A 216 15.78 -30.00 9.47
N ARG A 217 15.70 -29.93 8.12
CA ARG A 217 16.62 -30.68 7.22
C ARG A 217 17.70 -29.83 6.58
N ALA A 218 17.51 -28.53 6.45
CA ALA A 218 18.47 -27.65 5.79
C ALA A 218 19.89 -27.70 6.42
N PRO A 219 20.06 -27.78 7.75
CA PRO A 219 21.38 -27.92 8.37
C PRO A 219 22.14 -29.19 7.95
N ASP A 220 21.45 -30.31 7.70
CA ASP A 220 22.09 -31.57 7.26
C ASP A 220 22.63 -31.47 5.84
N GLU A 221 22.12 -30.53 5.03
CA GLU A 221 22.56 -30.24 3.66
C GLU A 221 23.57 -29.08 3.58
N GLY A 222 23.98 -28.53 4.74
CA GLY A 222 25.03 -27.52 4.83
C GLY A 222 24.50 -26.09 4.81
N PHE A 223 23.20 -25.89 5.05
CA PHE A 223 22.57 -24.58 5.28
C PHE A 223 22.41 -24.37 6.77
N ASP A 224 23.51 -24.10 7.46
CA ASP A 224 23.54 -23.88 8.90
C ASP A 224 22.70 -22.64 9.25
N ASP A 225 21.95 -22.69 10.37
CA ASP A 225 21.12 -21.61 10.91
C ASP A 225 19.97 -21.16 9.97
N MET A 226 19.60 -21.95 8.96
CA MET A 226 18.48 -21.64 8.08
C MET A 226 17.15 -22.05 8.69
N TYR A 227 16.17 -21.17 8.59
CA TYR A 227 14.77 -21.45 8.91
C TYR A 227 13.90 -21.43 7.65
N GLY A 228 12.70 -22.03 7.75
CA GLY A 228 11.85 -22.31 6.59
C GLY A 228 11.26 -21.07 5.94
N ILE A 229 10.75 -20.12 6.75
CA ILE A 229 9.98 -19.00 6.23
C ILE A 229 10.22 -17.69 6.99
N ALA A 230 10.41 -16.60 6.25
CA ALA A 230 10.40 -15.25 6.74
C ALA A 230 9.06 -14.57 6.41
N VAL A 231 8.49 -13.87 7.38
CA VAL A 231 7.32 -13.00 7.24
C VAL A 231 7.45 -11.81 8.20
N ARG A 232 6.71 -10.72 7.96
CA ARG A 232 6.70 -9.57 8.86
C ARG A 232 6.10 -9.94 10.22
N GLY A 233 6.58 -9.27 11.28
CA GLY A 233 6.17 -9.55 12.64
C GLY A 233 6.17 -8.35 13.58
N SER A 234 6.66 -7.18 13.17
CA SER A 234 6.67 -5.96 13.97
C SER A 234 5.25 -5.49 14.33
N ARG A 235 5.14 -4.74 15.45
CA ARG A 235 3.86 -4.19 15.89
C ARG A 235 3.51 -2.93 15.11
N GLU A 236 3.19 -3.11 13.85
CA GLU A 236 2.79 -2.04 12.94
C GLU A 236 1.73 -2.54 11.94
N TRP A 237 0.99 -1.61 11.33
CA TRP A 237 -0.08 -1.91 10.38
C TRP A 237 0.36 -2.84 9.23
N ALA A 238 1.60 -2.66 8.75
CA ALA A 238 2.13 -3.37 7.61
C ALA A 238 2.43 -4.86 7.86
N THR A 239 2.37 -5.32 9.12
CA THR A 239 2.70 -6.72 9.46
C THR A 239 1.69 -7.71 8.90
N ILE A 240 0.38 -7.39 8.97
CA ILE A 240 -0.65 -8.30 8.49
C ILE A 240 -1.03 -8.08 7.02
N HIS A 241 -0.52 -7.03 6.41
CA HIS A 241 -0.82 -6.66 5.03
C HIS A 241 -0.35 -7.69 3.98
N PRO A 242 0.90 -8.22 3.97
CA PRO A 242 1.35 -9.06 2.86
C PRO A 242 0.86 -10.52 2.96
N GLY A 243 1.72 -11.46 3.29
CA GLY A 243 1.44 -12.89 3.29
C GLY A 243 0.28 -13.31 4.19
N PHE A 244 0.14 -12.70 5.41
CA PHE A 244 -0.96 -13.04 6.32
C PHE A 244 -2.32 -12.76 5.69
N MET A 245 -2.59 -11.52 5.24
CA MET A 245 -3.88 -11.15 4.67
C MET A 245 -4.15 -11.84 3.34
N THR A 246 -3.12 -12.02 2.51
CA THR A 246 -3.23 -12.79 1.28
C THR A 246 -3.70 -14.23 1.55
N MET A 247 -3.11 -14.92 2.52
CA MET A 247 -3.53 -16.29 2.84
C MET A 247 -4.88 -16.32 3.55
N TYR A 248 -5.14 -15.34 4.43
CA TYR A 248 -6.40 -15.16 5.14
C TYR A 248 -7.59 -15.09 4.16
N THR A 249 -7.48 -14.24 3.16
CA THR A 249 -8.56 -14.07 2.17
C THR A 249 -8.67 -15.24 1.19
N ARG A 250 -7.57 -15.89 0.82
CA ARG A 250 -7.61 -17.14 0.02
C ARG A 250 -8.39 -18.27 0.71
N LEU A 251 -8.40 -18.27 2.04
CA LEU A 251 -9.21 -19.20 2.82
C LEU A 251 -10.68 -18.77 2.96
N GLY A 252 -11.09 -17.68 2.29
CA GLY A 252 -12.45 -17.15 2.33
C GLY A 252 -12.76 -16.37 3.61
N LEU A 253 -11.72 -15.95 4.36
CA LEU A 253 -11.87 -15.14 5.56
C LEU A 253 -11.88 -13.64 5.19
N GLN A 254 -12.51 -12.84 6.03
CA GLN A 254 -12.61 -11.41 5.87
C GLN A 254 -12.43 -10.69 7.22
N ASP A 255 -11.93 -9.47 7.18
CA ASP A 255 -11.73 -8.65 8.38
C ASP A 255 -13.05 -8.15 8.97
N PHE A 256 -13.94 -7.63 8.15
CA PHE A 256 -15.27 -7.17 8.57
C PHE A 256 -16.36 -7.72 7.65
N GLU A 257 -17.54 -7.98 8.21
CA GLU A 257 -18.79 -8.10 7.46
C GLU A 257 -19.43 -6.72 7.41
N VAL A 258 -19.91 -6.33 6.24
CA VAL A 258 -20.56 -5.02 6.04
C VAL A 258 -22.08 -5.19 6.13
N ASP A 259 -22.73 -4.54 7.11
CA ASP A 259 -24.19 -4.46 7.24
C ASP A 259 -24.64 -2.99 7.18
N GLY A 260 -24.95 -2.54 5.97
CA GLY A 260 -25.18 -1.13 5.69
C GLY A 260 -23.91 -0.29 5.88
N GLU A 261 -23.89 0.63 6.82
CA GLU A 261 -22.72 1.43 7.20
C GLU A 261 -21.98 0.86 8.43
N THR A 262 -22.46 -0.27 8.98
CA THR A 262 -21.86 -0.92 10.16
C THR A 262 -20.84 -1.96 9.73
N LEU A 263 -19.65 -1.91 10.30
CA LEU A 263 -18.59 -2.89 10.10
C LEU A 263 -18.53 -3.85 11.26
N ILE A 264 -18.86 -5.11 11.02
CA ILE A 264 -18.88 -6.18 12.05
C ILE A 264 -17.56 -6.95 11.98
N PRO A 265 -16.67 -6.88 13.01
CA PRO A 265 -15.40 -7.61 13.02
C PRO A 265 -15.60 -9.12 12.85
N ARG A 266 -14.72 -9.78 12.07
CA ARG A 266 -14.79 -11.20 11.75
C ARG A 266 -13.52 -11.98 12.09
N MET A 267 -12.50 -11.35 12.63
CA MET A 267 -11.24 -11.99 12.98
C MET A 267 -11.35 -12.98 14.17
N ASN A 268 -12.47 -13.01 14.88
CA ASN A 268 -12.73 -13.93 15.97
C ASN A 268 -13.67 -15.10 15.61
N THR A 269 -14.00 -15.28 14.32
CA THR A 269 -14.73 -16.47 13.88
C THR A 269 -13.88 -17.73 14.08
N PRO A 270 -14.49 -18.92 14.29
CA PRO A 270 -13.71 -20.12 14.54
C PRO A 270 -12.65 -20.43 13.48
N GLU A 271 -12.99 -20.17 12.21
CA GLU A 271 -12.09 -20.38 11.08
C GLU A 271 -10.95 -19.38 11.07
N ALA A 272 -11.20 -18.10 11.42
CA ALA A 272 -10.19 -17.06 11.53
C ALA A 272 -9.24 -17.30 12.72
N VAL A 273 -9.78 -17.79 13.84
CA VAL A 273 -8.99 -18.21 15.01
C VAL A 273 -8.07 -19.38 14.64
N GLU A 274 -8.61 -20.44 14.02
CA GLU A 274 -7.80 -21.60 13.57
C GLU A 274 -6.67 -21.18 12.62
N PHE A 275 -6.97 -20.31 11.65
CA PHE A 275 -5.95 -19.79 10.74
C PHE A 275 -4.85 -19.02 11.49
N THR A 276 -5.26 -18.12 12.40
CA THR A 276 -4.31 -17.26 13.14
C THR A 276 -3.41 -18.09 14.05
N GLU A 277 -3.96 -19.13 14.73
CA GLU A 277 -3.16 -20.09 15.51
C GLU A 277 -2.15 -20.82 14.62
N LYS A 278 -2.59 -21.40 13.50
CA LYS A 278 -1.72 -22.11 12.57
C LYS A 278 -0.61 -21.20 12.00
N TRP A 279 -0.94 -19.95 11.68
CA TRP A 279 0.06 -18.97 11.22
C TRP A 279 1.09 -18.66 12.31
N ALA A 280 0.63 -18.38 13.53
CA ALA A 280 1.52 -18.08 14.65
C ALA A 280 2.41 -19.29 15.02
N ASP A 281 1.89 -20.51 14.96
CA ASP A 281 2.63 -21.74 15.18
C ASP A 281 3.67 -21.99 14.09
N MET A 282 3.30 -21.83 12.80
CA MET A 282 4.24 -21.93 11.68
C MET A 282 5.43 -20.99 11.87
N VAL A 283 5.17 -19.73 12.20
CA VAL A 283 6.24 -18.76 12.41
C VAL A 283 7.08 -19.06 13.64
N ARG A 284 6.46 -19.55 14.72
CA ARG A 284 7.18 -19.93 15.95
C ARG A 284 8.10 -21.12 15.74
N GLU A 285 7.70 -22.08 14.92
CA GLU A 285 8.45 -23.31 14.68
C GLU A 285 9.45 -23.20 13.53
N SER A 286 9.18 -22.33 12.56
CA SER A 286 9.92 -22.30 11.29
C SER A 286 10.34 -20.89 10.83
N GLY A 287 10.15 -19.88 11.66
CA GLY A 287 10.58 -18.51 11.42
C GLY A 287 11.73 -18.08 12.35
N PRO A 288 12.15 -16.81 12.28
CA PRO A 288 13.23 -16.28 13.08
C PRO A 288 12.84 -16.08 14.56
N ASP A 289 13.76 -16.36 15.49
CA ASP A 289 13.55 -16.16 16.94
C ASP A 289 13.13 -14.74 17.32
N GLY A 290 13.58 -13.73 16.56
CA GLY A 290 13.30 -12.31 16.77
C GLY A 290 12.08 -11.79 16.01
N TRP A 291 11.21 -12.64 15.51
CA TRP A 291 10.11 -12.32 14.60
C TRP A 291 9.29 -11.08 14.98
N THR A 292 9.00 -10.86 16.25
CA THR A 292 8.17 -9.74 16.73
C THR A 292 8.76 -8.34 16.46
N SER A 293 9.99 -8.25 15.96
CA SER A 293 10.62 -7.01 15.52
C SER A 293 10.84 -6.92 14.00
N TYR A 294 10.42 -7.94 13.25
CA TYR A 294 10.70 -8.04 11.81
C TYR A 294 9.79 -7.11 11.00
N THR A 295 10.41 -6.16 10.34
CA THR A 295 9.81 -5.36 9.27
C THR A 295 9.97 -6.09 7.92
N TRP A 296 9.43 -5.51 6.84
CA TRP A 296 9.67 -6.02 5.48
C TRP A 296 11.16 -6.12 5.14
N TYR A 297 11.94 -5.16 5.63
CA TYR A 297 13.37 -5.11 5.36
C TYR A 297 14.11 -6.25 6.05
N ASP A 298 13.78 -6.55 7.32
CA ASP A 298 14.41 -7.64 8.06
C ASP A 298 14.09 -9.00 7.43
N ALA A 299 12.81 -9.24 7.07
CA ALA A 299 12.37 -10.47 6.44
C ALA A 299 13.04 -10.69 5.07
N SER A 300 13.10 -9.65 4.22
CA SER A 300 13.77 -9.70 2.92
C SER A 300 15.29 -9.87 3.05
N SER A 301 15.90 -9.20 4.05
CA SER A 301 17.35 -9.36 4.31
C SER A 301 17.71 -10.77 4.70
N ASP A 302 16.87 -11.46 5.47
CA ASP A 302 17.13 -12.84 5.87
C ASP A 302 17.07 -13.82 4.69
N LEU A 303 16.16 -13.60 3.73
CA LEU A 303 16.18 -14.34 2.47
C LEU A 303 17.49 -14.08 1.70
N GLY A 304 17.85 -12.82 1.54
CA GLY A 304 19.06 -12.39 0.82
C GLY A 304 20.35 -12.92 1.47
N ASP A 305 20.47 -12.86 2.79
CA ASP A 305 21.63 -13.32 3.57
C ASP A 305 21.72 -14.84 3.68
N GLY A 306 20.66 -15.54 3.27
CA GLY A 306 20.62 -17.02 3.29
C GLY A 306 20.23 -17.60 4.64
N ARG A 307 19.54 -16.83 5.50
CA ARG A 307 18.99 -17.31 6.77
C ARG A 307 17.57 -17.86 6.63
N ALA A 308 16.79 -17.36 5.67
CA ALA A 308 15.48 -17.89 5.31
C ALA A 308 15.51 -18.62 3.97
N ALA A 309 14.76 -19.70 3.85
CA ALA A 309 14.57 -20.41 2.59
C ALA A 309 13.41 -19.85 1.76
N MET A 310 12.40 -19.31 2.41
CA MET A 310 11.23 -18.69 1.78
C MET A 310 10.96 -17.33 2.42
N LEU A 311 10.40 -16.43 1.61
CA LEU A 311 9.83 -15.15 2.04
C LEU A 311 8.42 -15.05 1.49
N PHE A 312 7.40 -14.88 2.35
CA PHE A 312 6.04 -14.59 1.91
C PHE A 312 5.74 -13.12 2.15
N ASP A 313 6.07 -12.30 1.18
CA ASP A 313 6.01 -10.84 1.23
C ASP A 313 5.90 -10.25 -0.19
N ALA A 314 6.11 -8.96 -0.30
CA ALA A 314 6.19 -8.24 -1.56
C ALA A 314 7.28 -8.80 -2.48
N SER A 315 6.94 -9.02 -3.73
CA SER A 315 7.83 -9.55 -4.76
C SER A 315 9.08 -8.72 -4.99
N ASN A 316 8.91 -7.39 -5.05
CA ASN A 316 10.00 -6.45 -5.30
C ASN A 316 11.01 -6.39 -4.15
N ALA A 317 10.59 -6.58 -2.89
CA ALA A 317 11.50 -6.65 -1.76
C ALA A 317 12.54 -7.76 -1.93
N SER A 318 12.14 -8.95 -2.35
CA SER A 318 13.06 -10.06 -2.64
C SER A 318 13.85 -9.85 -3.93
N TYR A 319 13.26 -9.21 -4.94
CA TYR A 319 13.96 -8.86 -6.18
C TYR A 319 15.13 -7.92 -5.90
N PHE A 320 14.92 -6.84 -5.15
CA PHE A 320 15.99 -5.90 -4.82
C PHE A 320 17.08 -6.52 -3.96
N GLN A 321 16.74 -7.36 -3.00
CA GLN A 321 17.71 -8.07 -2.18
C GLN A 321 18.52 -9.08 -2.99
N ASN A 322 17.95 -9.64 -4.06
CA ASN A 322 18.64 -10.61 -4.92
C ASN A 322 19.86 -10.03 -5.64
N GLN A 323 19.91 -8.72 -5.89
CA GLN A 323 20.96 -8.10 -6.73
C GLN A 323 22.37 -8.21 -6.14
N ASP A 324 22.53 -7.97 -4.84
CA ASP A 324 23.84 -7.88 -4.17
C ASP A 324 23.96 -8.78 -2.93
N THR A 325 23.21 -9.89 -2.87
CA THR A 325 23.15 -10.77 -1.71
C THR A 325 23.72 -12.15 -1.96
N ALA A 326 23.84 -12.97 -0.90
CA ALA A 326 24.22 -14.38 -1.01
C ALA A 326 23.20 -15.22 -1.78
N ALA A 327 21.97 -14.75 -1.89
CA ALA A 327 20.89 -15.38 -2.65
C ALA A 327 20.87 -14.98 -4.14
N ALA A 328 21.73 -14.05 -4.57
CA ALA A 328 21.75 -13.58 -5.96
C ALA A 328 21.85 -14.73 -6.97
N GLY A 329 20.92 -14.75 -7.95
CA GLY A 329 20.81 -15.80 -8.96
C GLY A 329 20.32 -17.16 -8.43
N LYS A 330 19.78 -17.21 -7.22
CA LYS A 330 19.25 -18.43 -6.58
C LYS A 330 17.83 -18.27 -6.06
N LEU A 331 17.14 -17.22 -6.48
CA LEU A 331 15.75 -16.99 -6.13
C LEU A 331 14.83 -17.36 -7.29
N ALA A 332 13.70 -17.94 -6.94
CA ALA A 332 12.55 -18.09 -7.80
C ALA A 332 11.29 -17.64 -7.06
N TRP A 333 10.23 -17.36 -7.79
CA TRP A 333 8.97 -16.86 -7.24
C TRP A 333 7.84 -17.83 -7.52
N HIS A 334 6.84 -17.84 -6.64
CA HIS A 334 5.64 -18.65 -6.74
C HIS A 334 4.45 -17.86 -6.17
N PRO A 335 3.25 -17.92 -6.77
CA PRO A 335 2.08 -17.19 -6.27
C PRO A 335 1.74 -17.50 -4.80
N GLY A 336 2.25 -18.60 -4.25
CA GLY A 336 1.91 -19.15 -2.94
C GLY A 336 0.72 -20.09 -3.00
N PRO A 337 0.31 -20.66 -1.85
CA PRO A 337 -0.80 -21.61 -1.78
C PRO A 337 -2.12 -21.01 -2.27
N THR A 338 -2.92 -21.81 -2.97
CA THR A 338 -4.30 -21.44 -3.35
C THR A 338 -5.28 -21.63 -2.21
N GLY A 339 -6.41 -20.94 -2.29
CA GLY A 339 -7.57 -21.25 -1.44
C GLY A 339 -8.22 -22.60 -1.78
N PRO A 340 -9.12 -23.12 -0.93
CA PRO A 340 -9.80 -24.41 -1.16
C PRO A 340 -10.63 -24.47 -2.44
N ASP A 341 -11.05 -23.33 -2.96
CA ASP A 341 -11.78 -23.15 -4.22
C ASP A 341 -10.86 -22.88 -5.43
N GLY A 342 -9.54 -22.88 -5.21
CA GLY A 342 -8.55 -22.55 -6.21
C GLY A 342 -8.26 -21.04 -6.32
N SER A 343 -8.76 -20.22 -5.39
CA SER A 343 -8.54 -18.77 -5.36
C SER A 343 -7.06 -18.42 -5.24
N LEU A 344 -6.62 -17.47 -6.06
CA LEU A 344 -5.33 -16.77 -5.96
C LEU A 344 -5.49 -15.31 -5.53
N ALA A 345 -6.63 -14.97 -4.89
CA ALA A 345 -6.83 -13.64 -4.34
C ALA A 345 -5.58 -13.16 -3.60
N THR A 346 -5.03 -12.04 -4.02
CA THR A 346 -3.76 -11.53 -3.50
C THR A 346 -4.01 -10.14 -2.93
N ASN A 347 -3.64 -9.92 -1.66
CA ASN A 347 -3.79 -8.60 -1.08
C ASN A 347 -2.81 -7.64 -1.74
N LEU A 348 -3.31 -6.47 -2.13
CA LEU A 348 -2.57 -5.47 -2.90
C LEU A 348 -1.91 -4.44 -1.98
N TRP A 349 -0.62 -4.20 -2.17
CA TRP A 349 -0.02 -2.92 -1.87
C TRP A 349 0.31 -2.19 -3.17
N ILE A 350 -0.14 -0.95 -3.27
CA ILE A 350 0.05 -0.12 -4.46
C ILE A 350 0.68 1.21 -4.08
N TRP A 351 1.76 1.55 -4.76
CA TRP A 351 2.31 2.89 -4.75
C TRP A 351 1.71 3.71 -5.88
N SER A 352 1.24 4.87 -5.53
CA SER A 352 0.53 5.78 -6.43
C SER A 352 1.01 7.20 -6.26
N LEU A 353 0.64 8.06 -7.18
CA LEU A 353 0.84 9.49 -7.10
C LEU A 353 -0.49 10.19 -6.83
N ALA A 354 -0.53 11.05 -5.81
CA ALA A 354 -1.68 11.87 -5.48
C ALA A 354 -1.31 13.36 -5.53
N MET A 355 -2.31 14.18 -5.77
CA MET A 355 -2.20 15.63 -5.80
C MET A 355 -2.73 16.22 -4.49
N ASN A 356 -2.00 17.17 -3.91
CA ASN A 356 -2.42 17.89 -2.73
C ASN A 356 -3.54 18.90 -3.08
N SER A 357 -4.69 18.78 -2.44
CA SER A 357 -5.82 19.68 -2.67
C SER A 357 -5.49 21.15 -2.34
N ALA A 358 -4.51 21.40 -1.47
CA ALA A 358 -4.03 22.73 -1.11
C ALA A 358 -2.91 23.27 -2.02
N SER A 359 -2.49 22.53 -3.05
CA SER A 359 -1.47 23.01 -4.01
C SER A 359 -1.95 24.23 -4.77
N GLU A 360 -1.05 25.21 -4.92
CA GLU A 360 -1.26 26.38 -5.79
C GLU A 360 -0.76 26.10 -7.24
N ASN A 361 -0.14 24.95 -7.50
CA ASN A 361 0.44 24.57 -8.80
C ASN A 361 -0.22 23.31 -9.40
N LYS A 362 -1.49 23.06 -9.10
CA LYS A 362 -2.20 21.82 -9.49
C LYS A 362 -2.10 21.50 -10.98
N GLN A 363 -2.17 22.51 -11.85
CA GLN A 363 -2.02 22.29 -13.29
C GLN A 363 -0.64 21.72 -13.64
N ALA A 364 0.43 22.28 -13.09
CA ALA A 364 1.79 21.77 -13.32
C ALA A 364 2.02 20.41 -12.65
N ALA A 365 1.42 20.18 -11.47
CA ALA A 365 1.44 18.90 -10.78
C ALA A 365 0.75 17.80 -11.61
N TRP A 366 -0.36 18.12 -12.28
CA TRP A 366 -1.01 17.18 -13.19
C TRP A 366 -0.15 16.82 -14.40
N TRP A 367 0.60 17.79 -14.98
CA TRP A 367 1.58 17.50 -16.03
C TRP A 367 2.63 16.49 -15.58
N PHE A 368 3.09 16.62 -14.33
CA PHE A 368 4.01 15.66 -13.74
C PHE A 368 3.35 14.29 -13.54
N ILE A 369 2.19 14.23 -12.90
CA ILE A 369 1.51 12.95 -12.57
C ILE A 369 1.23 12.15 -13.84
N GLN A 370 0.68 12.79 -14.90
CA GLN A 370 0.39 12.07 -16.13
C GLN A 370 1.64 11.58 -16.86
N TRP A 371 2.77 12.33 -16.82
CA TRP A 371 4.02 11.85 -17.36
C TRP A 371 4.62 10.72 -16.53
N ALA A 372 4.68 10.86 -15.21
CA ALA A 372 5.25 9.84 -14.31
C ALA A 372 4.50 8.52 -14.33
N THR A 373 3.20 8.54 -14.65
CA THR A 373 2.35 7.34 -14.77
C THR A 373 2.09 6.95 -16.22
N SER A 374 2.78 7.57 -17.19
CA SER A 374 2.68 7.22 -18.61
C SER A 374 3.32 5.87 -18.92
N LYS A 375 2.90 5.26 -20.00
CA LYS A 375 3.50 4.00 -20.47
C LYS A 375 4.98 4.17 -20.84
N GLU A 376 5.35 5.32 -21.41
CA GLU A 376 6.72 5.60 -21.82
C GLU A 376 7.66 5.66 -20.62
N HIS A 377 7.27 6.38 -19.55
CA HIS A 377 8.09 6.45 -18.34
C HIS A 377 8.15 5.10 -17.63
N LEU A 378 7.01 4.40 -17.46
CA LEU A 378 6.97 3.11 -16.76
C LEU A 378 7.72 2.01 -17.53
N GLN A 379 7.65 2.00 -18.87
CA GLN A 379 8.45 1.12 -19.71
C GLN A 379 9.94 1.37 -19.48
N TRP A 380 10.35 2.65 -19.57
CA TRP A 380 11.76 3.03 -19.35
C TRP A 380 12.24 2.63 -17.94
N ALA A 381 11.42 2.89 -16.93
CA ALA A 381 11.76 2.61 -15.53
C ALA A 381 11.90 1.10 -15.25
N ALA A 382 11.07 0.27 -15.88
CA ALA A 382 11.17 -1.18 -15.80
C ALA A 382 12.44 -1.73 -16.47
N GLU A 383 12.82 -1.18 -17.62
CA GLU A 383 13.97 -1.66 -18.38
C GLU A 383 15.33 -1.17 -17.83
N ASN A 384 15.37 0.00 -17.22
CA ASN A 384 16.63 0.65 -16.85
C ASN A 384 16.86 0.73 -15.34
N GLU A 385 15.78 0.61 -14.56
CA GLU A 385 15.78 0.70 -13.09
C GLU A 385 15.01 -0.49 -12.50
N GLN A 386 14.78 -0.49 -11.21
CA GLN A 386 14.07 -1.63 -10.56
C GLN A 386 12.57 -1.36 -10.34
N HIS A 387 11.93 -0.70 -11.28
CA HIS A 387 10.50 -0.44 -11.26
C HIS A 387 9.75 -1.52 -12.05
N ILE A 388 9.76 -2.74 -11.52
CA ILE A 388 9.42 -3.96 -12.25
C ILE A 388 7.94 -4.37 -12.20
N ASP A 389 7.19 -3.98 -11.18
CA ASP A 389 5.76 -4.29 -11.10
C ASP A 389 4.95 -3.16 -11.76
N THR A 390 4.82 -3.25 -13.09
CA THR A 390 4.13 -2.23 -13.88
C THR A 390 2.62 -2.25 -13.67
N VAL A 391 2.03 -1.08 -13.77
CA VAL A 391 0.58 -0.86 -13.61
C VAL A 391 -0.15 -0.68 -14.94
N ARG A 392 0.59 -0.75 -16.07
CA ARG A 392 0.08 -0.58 -17.42
C ARG A 392 0.06 -1.90 -18.17
N GLN A 393 -1.12 -2.27 -18.74
CA GLN A 393 -1.29 -3.51 -19.49
C GLN A 393 -0.37 -3.56 -20.72
N SER A 394 -0.28 -2.45 -21.46
CA SER A 394 0.58 -2.37 -22.67
C SER A 394 2.07 -2.51 -22.34
N VAL A 395 2.51 -2.05 -21.17
CA VAL A 395 3.89 -2.24 -20.69
C VAL A 395 4.11 -3.70 -20.30
N ALA A 396 3.20 -4.30 -19.54
CA ALA A 396 3.30 -5.70 -19.14
C ALA A 396 3.35 -6.68 -20.34
N GLU A 397 2.67 -6.32 -21.45
CA GLU A 397 2.67 -7.11 -22.69
C GLU A 397 3.84 -6.79 -23.64
N SER A 398 4.66 -5.77 -23.32
CA SER A 398 5.77 -5.38 -24.22
C SER A 398 6.89 -6.44 -24.22
N PRO A 399 7.47 -6.75 -25.39
CA PRO A 399 8.58 -7.71 -25.47
C PRO A 399 9.77 -7.31 -24.59
N GLU A 400 10.05 -6.03 -24.47
CA GLU A 400 11.16 -5.48 -23.70
C GLU A 400 10.99 -5.72 -22.20
N TYR A 401 9.77 -5.52 -21.68
CA TYR A 401 9.44 -5.81 -20.28
C TYR A 401 9.49 -7.31 -19.99
N VAL A 402 8.88 -8.12 -20.85
CA VAL A 402 8.92 -9.59 -20.75
C VAL A 402 10.36 -10.11 -20.74
N ASP A 403 11.22 -9.61 -21.61
CA ASP A 403 12.63 -9.98 -21.66
C ASP A 403 13.36 -9.59 -20.36
N THR A 404 13.06 -8.43 -19.77
CA THR A 404 13.63 -8.00 -18.49
C THR A 404 13.26 -8.93 -17.34
N LEU A 405 11.99 -9.31 -17.24
CA LEU A 405 11.53 -10.22 -16.17
C LEU A 405 12.00 -11.67 -16.36
N ALA A 406 12.13 -12.12 -17.62
CA ALA A 406 12.57 -13.49 -17.94
C ALA A 406 14.00 -13.81 -17.48
N GLU A 407 14.79 -12.81 -17.08
CA GLU A 407 16.08 -13.02 -16.44
C GLU A 407 15.97 -13.64 -15.04
N ASN A 408 14.79 -13.54 -14.40
CA ASN A 408 14.49 -14.09 -13.08
C ASN A 408 13.57 -15.30 -13.21
N GLU A 409 14.00 -16.44 -12.70
CA GLU A 409 13.26 -17.70 -12.81
C GLU A 409 11.85 -17.54 -12.18
N GLN A 410 10.83 -17.87 -12.97
CA GLN A 410 9.41 -17.87 -12.58
C GLN A 410 8.82 -16.50 -12.12
N TYR A 411 9.58 -15.40 -12.20
CA TYR A 411 9.03 -14.10 -11.80
C TYR A 411 7.89 -13.66 -12.72
N LEU A 412 8.10 -13.72 -14.04
CA LEU A 412 7.08 -13.38 -15.03
C LEU A 412 5.82 -14.23 -14.86
N GLU A 413 5.97 -15.55 -14.71
CA GLU A 413 4.84 -16.47 -14.52
C GLU A 413 4.07 -16.13 -13.23
N THR A 414 4.78 -15.76 -12.16
CA THR A 414 4.17 -15.35 -10.89
C THR A 414 3.44 -14.01 -11.02
N PHE A 415 4.06 -13.03 -11.69
CA PHE A 415 3.44 -11.74 -11.96
C PHE A 415 2.13 -11.91 -12.75
N GLU A 416 2.18 -12.65 -13.87
CA GLU A 416 0.99 -12.92 -14.71
C GLU A 416 -0.12 -13.63 -13.93
N ALA A 417 0.24 -14.55 -13.02
CA ALA A 417 -0.73 -15.29 -12.22
C ALA A 417 -1.44 -14.43 -11.17
N VAL A 418 -0.78 -13.39 -10.62
CA VAL A 418 -1.31 -12.63 -9.49
C VAL A 418 -1.77 -11.22 -9.84
N VAL A 419 -1.34 -10.62 -10.96
CA VAL A 419 -1.63 -9.21 -11.26
C VAL A 419 -3.14 -8.94 -11.38
N GLU A 420 -3.88 -9.80 -12.06
CA GLU A 420 -5.33 -9.67 -12.21
C GLU A 420 -6.11 -10.05 -10.93
N GLU A 421 -5.51 -10.88 -10.07
CA GLU A 421 -6.06 -11.34 -8.79
C GLU A 421 -5.65 -10.42 -7.61
N SER A 422 -4.78 -9.42 -7.88
CA SER A 422 -4.31 -8.47 -6.89
C SER A 422 -5.32 -7.36 -6.68
N GLN A 423 -5.91 -7.32 -5.49
CA GLN A 423 -6.84 -6.27 -5.08
C GLN A 423 -6.73 -6.03 -3.58
N ILE A 424 -7.22 -4.88 -3.13
CA ILE A 424 -7.26 -4.62 -1.70
C ILE A 424 -8.27 -5.57 -1.06
N GLN A 425 -7.79 -6.35 -0.11
CA GLN A 425 -8.58 -7.37 0.60
C GLN A 425 -9.09 -6.89 1.96
N PHE A 426 -8.64 -5.72 2.41
CA PHE A 426 -9.16 -5.07 3.60
C PHE A 426 -10.42 -4.27 3.30
N THR A 427 -11.32 -4.23 4.28
CA THR A 427 -12.53 -3.41 4.21
C THR A 427 -12.17 -1.92 4.33
N PRO A 428 -12.57 -1.06 3.35
CA PRO A 428 -12.25 0.36 3.37
C PRO A 428 -12.89 1.09 4.57
N GLN A 429 -12.05 1.74 5.37
CA GLN A 429 -12.50 2.52 6.54
C GLN A 429 -11.36 3.42 7.07
N ALA A 430 -11.73 4.51 7.76
CA ALA A 430 -10.79 5.55 8.15
C ALA A 430 -9.80 5.14 9.26
N GLU A 431 -10.18 4.18 10.11
CA GLU A 431 -9.38 3.71 11.25
C GLU A 431 -8.42 2.55 10.88
N PHE A 432 -8.20 2.32 9.59
CA PHE A 432 -7.42 1.18 9.07
C PHE A 432 -6.07 0.98 9.76
N PHE A 433 -5.28 2.04 9.92
CA PHE A 433 -3.93 1.94 10.47
C PHE A 433 -3.92 1.53 11.94
N ASP A 434 -4.84 2.07 12.72
CA ASP A 434 -4.98 1.72 14.13
C ASP A 434 -5.55 0.31 14.28
N ALA A 435 -6.57 -0.05 13.50
CA ALA A 435 -7.18 -1.37 13.52
C ALA A 435 -6.17 -2.47 13.17
N THR A 436 -5.40 -2.28 12.11
CA THR A 436 -4.40 -3.25 11.67
C THR A 436 -3.18 -3.32 12.60
N THR A 437 -2.81 -2.21 13.25
CA THR A 437 -1.77 -2.18 14.29
C THR A 437 -2.23 -2.97 15.53
N SER A 438 -3.50 -2.82 15.95
CA SER A 438 -4.07 -3.62 17.04
C SER A 438 -4.11 -5.11 16.67
N TRP A 439 -4.44 -5.44 15.42
CA TRP A 439 -4.42 -6.83 14.95
C TRP A 439 -3.01 -7.42 14.93
N ALA A 440 -2.01 -6.68 14.48
CA ALA A 440 -0.61 -7.10 14.56
C ALA A 440 -0.16 -7.36 16.01
N ALA A 441 -0.64 -6.54 16.96
CA ALA A 441 -0.38 -6.77 18.37
C ALA A 441 -1.01 -8.05 18.90
N ALA A 442 -2.28 -8.32 18.56
CA ALA A 442 -2.97 -9.56 18.91
C ALA A 442 -2.26 -10.79 18.32
N LEU A 443 -1.80 -10.71 17.07
CA LEU A 443 -1.00 -11.78 16.45
C LEU A 443 0.30 -12.05 17.23
N GLN A 444 1.00 -11.00 17.70
CA GLN A 444 2.19 -11.16 18.54
C GLN A 444 1.87 -11.81 19.91
N GLU A 445 0.73 -11.50 20.52
CA GLU A 445 0.30 -12.12 21.77
C GLU A 445 0.02 -13.62 21.59
N ILE A 446 -0.66 -14.00 20.51
CA ILE A 446 -0.91 -15.40 20.14
C ILE A 446 0.41 -16.13 19.84
N TYR A 447 1.33 -15.51 19.09
CA TYR A 447 2.69 -16.02 18.90
C TYR A 447 3.41 -16.23 20.23
N GLY A 448 3.21 -15.36 21.20
CA GLY A 448 3.74 -15.47 22.57
C GLY A 448 3.06 -16.53 23.44
N GLY A 449 2.01 -17.21 22.94
CA GLY A 449 1.30 -18.30 23.61
C GLY A 449 0.03 -17.86 24.35
N ALA A 450 -0.51 -16.66 24.07
CA ALA A 450 -1.85 -16.29 24.54
C ALA A 450 -2.92 -17.14 23.85
N ASP A 451 -4.06 -17.29 24.53
CA ASP A 451 -5.23 -17.99 23.96
C ASP A 451 -5.76 -17.18 22.75
N ALA A 452 -5.81 -17.82 21.59
CA ALA A 452 -6.15 -17.13 20.34
C ALA A 452 -7.61 -16.66 20.32
N GLN A 453 -8.55 -17.47 20.80
CA GLN A 453 -9.95 -17.07 20.84
C GLN A 453 -10.17 -15.88 21.78
N GLU A 454 -9.62 -15.93 23.02
CA GLU A 454 -9.75 -14.84 23.99
C GLU A 454 -9.09 -13.54 23.45
N THR A 455 -7.93 -13.66 22.81
CA THR A 455 -7.21 -12.52 22.24
C THR A 455 -7.97 -11.89 21.07
N LEU A 456 -8.49 -12.71 20.15
CA LEU A 456 -9.25 -12.22 18.99
C LEU A 456 -10.66 -11.75 19.34
N ASP A 457 -11.29 -12.30 20.38
CA ASP A 457 -12.54 -11.74 20.92
C ASP A 457 -12.31 -10.33 21.47
N GLY A 458 -11.22 -10.14 22.25
CA GLY A 458 -10.85 -8.82 22.75
C GLY A 458 -10.52 -7.81 21.63
N LEU A 459 -9.83 -8.26 20.58
CA LEU A 459 -9.57 -7.44 19.38
C LEU A 459 -10.89 -7.07 18.68
N ALA A 460 -11.79 -8.02 18.48
CA ALA A 460 -13.07 -7.77 17.82
C ALA A 460 -13.91 -6.74 18.59
N ASP A 461 -13.96 -6.86 19.93
CA ASP A 461 -14.65 -5.87 20.78
C ASP A 461 -14.02 -4.46 20.66
N GLU A 462 -12.67 -4.38 20.67
CA GLU A 462 -11.96 -3.10 20.49
C GLU A 462 -12.27 -2.47 19.11
N LEU A 463 -12.24 -3.28 18.06
CA LEU A 463 -12.47 -2.77 16.71
C LEU A 463 -13.92 -2.38 16.46
N ASP A 464 -14.88 -3.10 17.03
CA ASP A 464 -16.31 -2.72 16.96
C ASP A 464 -16.56 -1.33 17.58
N GLU A 465 -15.95 -1.07 18.75
CA GLU A 465 -16.03 0.27 19.39
C GLU A 465 -15.33 1.37 18.61
N ARG A 466 -14.31 1.02 17.80
CA ARG A 466 -13.48 1.99 17.08
C ARG A 466 -14.08 2.41 15.74
N VAL A 467 -14.63 1.44 14.97
CA VAL A 467 -15.07 1.68 13.58
C VAL A 467 -16.55 2.04 13.46
N ASN A 468 -17.37 1.86 14.52
CA ASN A 468 -18.80 2.16 14.58
C ASN A 468 -19.10 3.25 15.63
#